data_482f3548f452427d8505bb481c3cba1e
#
_entry.id   482f3548f452427d8505bb481c3cba1e
#
_cell.length_a   1.000
_cell.length_b   1.000
_cell.length_c   1.000
_cell.angle_alpha   90.00
_cell.angle_beta   90.00
_cell.angle_gamma   90.00
#
_symmetry.space_group_name_H-M   'P 1'
#
loop_
_entity.id
_entity.type
_entity.pdbx_description
1 polymer ?
#
loop_
_entity_poly.entity_id
_entity_poly.type
_entity_poly.pdbx_seq_one_letter_code
_entity_poly.pdbx_strand_id
1 'polypeptide(L)'
;MAAAVRDGAAVAGYMAEDDPDGAASEDGDMDVEVGGEESQARDGDRRDGGDGDDEYALLTRITDTSAAEARAGKDIQGIPWERLQITRSDYRKARLVQYKNYENFPQSGELMDKICKQVDKISKYYEFHYNTRLVKPSILHFQKHPGSLLEGFSGVQVSTLSVNEGLLVAGGFQGELICKVVGDRDVKFCTRTTLSDNAITNAIDIHRSASYNWPVNHTSVSPDRKLLAVVGDDRDALLVDSRNGKVTSTLVGHLDYSFASAWHPDGRTFATGNQDKTCRVWDVRNLSTSLSVLRGNIGAIRCIRYSSDGQFMLFSEPADFVHVYSAAADYKKRQEIDFFGEISGISLSPDDESLFVGVCDRVYASLLHYRMVHSFGYLDSFM
;
A
#
# COMPACT_ATOMS: atom_id res chain seq x y z
N MET A 1 15.16 -6.92 -22.86
CA MET A 1 14.20 -8.03 -22.77
C MET A 1 13.51 -7.87 -21.43
N ALA A 2 12.31 -7.44 -21.42
CA ALA A 2 11.52 -7.31 -20.22
C ALA A 2 10.51 -8.45 -20.19
N ALA A 3 10.39 -9.14 -19.09
CA ALA A 3 9.54 -10.31 -18.93
C ALA A 3 8.38 -10.01 -17.97
N ALA A 4 7.11 -10.38 -18.22
CA ALA A 4 5.90 -10.03 -17.47
C ALA A 4 5.57 -11.00 -16.32
N VAL A 5 5.23 -10.47 -15.15
CA VAL A 5 4.83 -11.24 -13.96
C VAL A 5 3.53 -10.72 -13.40
N ARG A 6 2.63 -11.59 -13.02
CA ARG A 6 1.31 -11.28 -12.47
C ARG A 6 1.35 -11.13 -10.95
N ASP A 7 0.56 -10.19 -10.46
CA ASP A 7 0.21 -9.94 -9.05
C ASP A 7 1.36 -9.45 -8.15
N GLY A 8 1.57 -8.12 -8.21
CA GLY A 8 2.47 -7.42 -7.30
C GLY A 8 1.79 -6.98 -6.01
N ALA A 9 2.37 -7.27 -4.88
CA ALA A 9 2.06 -6.54 -3.66
C ALA A 9 2.65 -5.14 -3.80
N ALA A 10 1.82 -4.11 -3.89
CA ALA A 10 2.29 -2.73 -3.82
C ALA A 10 2.79 -2.48 -2.40
N VAL A 11 4.09 -2.37 -2.24
CA VAL A 11 4.68 -1.84 -1.00
C VAL A 11 4.49 -0.33 -1.07
N ALA A 12 3.82 0.25 -0.08
CA ALA A 12 3.67 1.69 0.04
C ALA A 12 5.06 2.33 0.04
N GLY A 13 5.35 3.10 -1.01
CA GLY A 13 6.56 3.90 -1.03
C GLY A 13 6.48 4.97 0.06
N TYR A 14 7.49 5.04 0.91
CA TYR A 14 7.70 6.19 1.77
C TYR A 14 7.83 7.40 0.85
N MET A 15 6.91 8.35 0.95
CA MET A 15 7.15 9.71 0.47
C MET A 15 8.19 10.32 1.42
N ALA A 16 9.39 10.57 0.93
CA ALA A 16 10.30 11.48 1.60
C ALA A 16 9.59 12.83 1.69
N GLU A 17 9.55 13.41 2.88
CA GLU A 17 9.12 14.79 3.06
C GLU A 17 10.17 15.68 2.37
N ASP A 18 9.82 16.19 1.17
CA ASP A 18 10.53 17.33 0.59
C ASP A 18 10.08 18.57 1.36
N ASP A 19 10.93 19.07 2.23
CA ASP A 19 10.80 20.40 2.82
C ASP A 19 10.92 21.46 1.72
N PRO A 20 9.90 22.28 1.47
CA PRO A 20 9.99 23.39 0.53
C PRO A 20 10.38 24.69 1.27
N ASP A 21 11.61 24.82 1.76
CA ASP A 21 12.15 26.13 2.16
C ASP A 21 13.67 26.19 1.92
N GLY A 22 14.01 26.46 0.66
CA GLY A 22 15.31 26.87 0.21
C GLY A 22 15.27 28.29 -0.33
N ALA A 23 14.98 29.28 0.51
CA ALA A 23 15.22 30.67 0.18
C ALA A 23 16.69 31.01 0.38
N ALA A 24 17.35 31.32 -0.71
CA ALA A 24 18.69 31.87 -0.73
C ALA A 24 18.73 33.23 -0.01
N SER A 25 19.70 33.41 0.86
CA SER A 25 20.20 34.75 1.23
C SER A 25 21.71 34.71 1.27
N GLU A 26 22.25 35.66 0.53
CA GLU A 26 23.68 35.97 0.32
C GLU A 26 24.35 36.55 1.57
N ASP A 27 25.68 36.30 1.62
CA ASP A 27 26.74 37.13 2.15
C ASP A 27 26.80 37.52 3.64
N GLY A 28 27.96 37.20 4.22
CA GLY A 28 28.46 37.84 5.41
C GLY A 28 29.62 37.13 6.09
N ASP A 29 30.83 37.23 5.49
CA ASP A 29 32.08 36.98 6.18
C ASP A 29 32.21 37.86 7.44
N MET A 30 32.51 37.25 8.57
CA MET A 30 33.24 37.94 9.66
C MET A 30 34.01 36.91 10.50
N ASP A 31 35.29 36.91 10.29
CA ASP A 31 36.29 36.39 11.22
C ASP A 31 36.23 37.12 12.57
N VAL A 32 36.20 36.39 13.66
CA VAL A 32 36.69 36.86 14.95
C VAL A 32 37.37 35.71 15.67
N GLU A 33 38.68 35.89 15.84
CA GLU A 33 39.56 35.12 16.70
C GLU A 33 39.31 35.38 18.19
N VAL A 34 39.85 34.44 18.99
CA VAL A 34 40.51 34.56 20.28
C VAL A 34 39.73 34.25 21.54
N GLY A 35 40.30 33.34 22.29
CA GLY A 35 40.24 33.37 23.73
C GLY A 35 40.06 32.00 24.39
N GLY A 36 41.18 31.30 24.60
CA GLY A 36 41.17 30.14 25.50
C GLY A 36 41.09 30.60 26.96
N GLU A 37 40.35 29.84 27.75
CA GLU A 37 40.63 29.69 29.18
C GLU A 37 40.22 28.29 29.64
N GLU A 38 41.23 27.58 30.13
CA GLU A 38 41.05 26.34 30.89
C GLU A 38 40.38 26.64 32.23
N SER A 39 39.33 25.90 32.57
CA SER A 39 38.97 25.71 33.96
C SER A 39 38.41 24.31 34.22
N GLN A 40 39.06 23.72 35.20
CA GLN A 40 38.96 22.35 35.70
C GLN A 40 37.56 21.92 36.16
N ALA A 41 37.30 20.66 35.85
CA ALA A 41 36.59 19.65 36.63
C ALA A 41 35.56 20.05 37.67
N ARG A 42 34.34 19.62 37.47
CA ARG A 42 33.58 18.93 38.53
C ARG A 42 32.69 17.85 37.93
N ASP A 43 33.01 16.66 38.32
CA ASP A 43 32.20 15.44 38.26
C ASP A 43 30.77 15.73 38.74
N GLY A 44 29.81 15.48 37.89
CA GLY A 44 28.39 15.62 38.17
C GLY A 44 27.64 14.61 37.33
N ASP A 45 27.57 13.40 37.84
CA ASP A 45 26.71 12.28 37.39
C ASP A 45 25.29 12.78 37.05
N ARG A 46 25.02 13.08 35.79
CA ARG A 46 23.67 13.20 35.25
C ARG A 46 23.41 12.04 34.36
N ARG A 47 22.81 11.03 34.95
CA ARG A 47 22.10 9.94 34.24
C ARG A 47 20.99 10.55 33.43
N ASP A 48 21.28 10.85 32.19
CA ASP A 48 20.27 11.11 31.15
C ASP A 48 19.97 9.79 30.46
N GLY A 49 19.11 9.00 31.08
CA GLY A 49 18.72 7.65 30.65
C GLY A 49 17.24 7.44 30.84
N GLY A 50 16.36 8.31 30.30
CA GLY A 50 14.93 8.24 30.56
C GLY A 50 14.06 7.77 29.39
N ASP A 51 14.31 8.20 28.18
CA ASP A 51 13.34 8.02 27.08
C ASP A 51 13.53 6.72 26.26
N GLY A 52 14.72 6.18 26.17
CA GLY A 52 14.98 4.98 25.36
C GLY A 52 14.55 3.67 26.02
N ASP A 53 14.66 3.58 27.34
CA ASP A 53 14.33 2.37 28.11
C ASP A 53 12.82 2.18 28.23
N ASP A 54 12.05 3.24 28.29
CA ASP A 54 10.58 3.19 28.37
C ASP A 54 9.96 2.79 27.03
N GLU A 55 10.48 3.26 25.91
CA GLU A 55 10.02 2.85 24.58
C GLU A 55 10.30 1.36 24.31
N TYR A 56 11.49 0.89 24.67
CA TYR A 56 11.85 -0.54 24.53
C TYR A 56 11.02 -1.43 25.44
N ALA A 57 10.75 -1.01 26.68
CA ALA A 57 9.88 -1.70 27.61
C ALA A 57 8.42 -1.74 27.13
N LEU A 58 7.95 -0.72 26.44
CA LEU A 58 6.63 -0.70 25.81
C LEU A 58 6.55 -1.69 24.64
N LEU A 59 7.56 -1.69 23.77
CA LEU A 59 7.64 -2.58 22.61
C LEU A 59 7.66 -4.07 23.00
N THR A 60 8.28 -4.41 24.13
CA THR A 60 8.33 -5.80 24.62
C THR A 60 7.04 -6.28 25.28
N ARG A 61 6.15 -5.35 25.68
CA ARG A 61 4.86 -5.68 26.32
C ARG A 61 3.71 -5.88 25.34
N ILE A 62 3.87 -5.43 24.09
CA ILE A 62 2.82 -5.57 23.08
C ILE A 62 2.96 -6.94 22.42
N THR A 63 1.97 -7.78 22.59
CA THR A 63 1.93 -9.15 22.08
C THR A 63 0.98 -9.26 20.89
N ASP A 64 1.10 -10.35 20.14
CA ASP A 64 0.13 -10.76 19.13
C ASP A 64 -1.30 -10.73 19.67
N THR A 65 -2.28 -10.60 18.81
CA THR A 65 -3.69 -10.59 19.19
C THR A 65 -4.47 -11.64 18.40
N SER A 66 -5.08 -12.55 19.11
CA SER A 66 -6.00 -13.53 18.54
C SER A 66 -7.44 -13.01 18.43
N ALA A 67 -8.27 -13.67 17.60
CA ALA A 67 -9.69 -13.38 17.52
C ALA A 67 -10.41 -13.50 18.86
N ALA A 68 -10.00 -14.45 19.72
CA ALA A 68 -10.59 -14.63 21.04
C ALA A 68 -10.30 -13.44 21.97
N GLU A 69 -9.06 -12.96 21.99
CA GLU A 69 -8.65 -11.78 22.75
C GLU A 69 -9.34 -10.51 22.25
N ALA A 70 -9.47 -10.37 20.91
CA ALA A 70 -10.18 -9.23 20.31
C ALA A 70 -11.67 -9.21 20.70
N ARG A 71 -12.33 -10.40 20.72
CA ARG A 71 -13.72 -10.52 21.21
C ARG A 71 -13.84 -10.23 22.70
N ALA A 72 -12.78 -10.45 23.48
CA ALA A 72 -12.71 -10.12 24.90
C ALA A 72 -12.43 -8.62 25.15
N GLY A 73 -12.28 -7.80 24.09
CA GLY A 73 -12.10 -6.35 24.16
C GLY A 73 -10.68 -5.83 23.99
N LYS A 74 -9.69 -6.70 23.73
CA LYS A 74 -8.34 -6.26 23.35
C LYS A 74 -8.39 -5.64 21.95
N ASP A 75 -7.71 -4.50 21.79
CA ASP A 75 -7.56 -3.89 20.45
C ASP A 75 -6.87 -4.87 19.49
N ILE A 76 -7.34 -4.96 18.24
CA ILE A 76 -6.81 -5.91 17.24
C ILE A 76 -5.33 -5.69 16.92
N GLN A 77 -4.82 -4.48 17.11
CA GLN A 77 -3.42 -4.13 16.92
C GLN A 77 -2.67 -4.01 18.24
N GLY A 78 -3.35 -4.22 19.38
CA GLY A 78 -2.78 -4.08 20.71
C GLY A 78 -2.52 -2.62 21.13
N ILE A 79 -3.19 -1.66 20.49
CA ILE A 79 -3.05 -0.23 20.82
C ILE A 79 -3.78 0.05 22.13
N PRO A 80 -3.07 0.55 23.17
CA PRO A 80 -3.68 0.80 24.48
C PRO A 80 -4.39 2.16 24.52
N TRP A 81 -5.48 2.33 23.79
CA TRP A 81 -6.22 3.60 23.66
C TRP A 81 -6.57 4.26 24.98
N GLU A 82 -6.82 3.46 26.03
CA GLU A 82 -7.15 3.94 27.38
C GLU A 82 -5.99 4.66 28.08
N ARG A 83 -4.75 4.39 27.63
CA ARG A 83 -3.53 4.97 28.22
C ARG A 83 -2.96 6.11 27.38
N LEU A 84 -3.46 6.29 26.17
CA LEU A 84 -3.04 7.36 25.30
C LEU A 84 -3.74 8.67 25.67
N GLN A 85 -3.03 9.78 25.55
CA GLN A 85 -3.60 11.11 25.77
C GLN A 85 -4.59 11.53 24.66
N ILE A 86 -4.56 10.82 23.53
CA ILE A 86 -5.40 11.08 22.36
C ILE A 86 -6.42 9.96 22.18
N THR A 87 -7.66 10.32 21.92
CA THR A 87 -8.69 9.31 21.66
C THR A 87 -8.59 8.78 20.22
N ARG A 88 -9.13 7.58 20.00
CA ARG A 88 -9.25 6.98 18.64
C ARG A 88 -9.94 7.95 17.67
N SER A 89 -10.98 8.63 18.12
CA SER A 89 -11.72 9.60 17.32
C SER A 89 -10.90 10.83 16.93
N ASP A 90 -10.12 11.37 17.85
CA ASP A 90 -9.32 12.57 17.60
C ASP A 90 -8.12 12.25 16.70
N TYR A 91 -7.50 11.09 16.90
CA TYR A 91 -6.49 10.58 15.97
C TYR A 91 -7.05 10.47 14.54
N ARG A 92 -8.26 9.92 14.37
CA ARG A 92 -8.92 9.80 13.07
C ARG A 92 -9.20 11.18 12.45
N LYS A 93 -9.61 12.17 13.22
CA LYS A 93 -9.80 13.55 12.73
C LYS A 93 -8.49 14.15 12.22
N ALA A 94 -7.40 13.99 12.99
CA ALA A 94 -6.08 14.45 12.58
C ALA A 94 -5.63 13.77 11.27
N ARG A 95 -5.83 12.46 11.15
CA ARG A 95 -5.52 11.69 9.93
C ARG A 95 -6.29 12.21 8.71
N LEU A 96 -7.59 12.47 8.84
CA LEU A 96 -8.42 13.03 7.77
C LEU A 96 -7.90 14.39 7.27
N VAL A 97 -7.44 15.24 8.18
CA VAL A 97 -6.84 16.55 7.83
C VAL A 97 -5.51 16.34 7.11
N GLN A 98 -4.67 15.46 7.62
CA GLN A 98 -3.37 15.15 7.03
C GLN A 98 -3.51 14.71 5.56
N TYR A 99 -4.37 13.74 5.27
CA TYR A 99 -4.53 13.21 3.92
C TYR A 99 -5.28 14.15 2.96
N LYS A 100 -5.99 15.15 3.46
CA LYS A 100 -6.57 16.19 2.63
C LYS A 100 -5.52 17.05 1.93
N ASN A 101 -4.35 17.23 2.54
CA ASN A 101 -3.26 18.04 2.00
C ASN A 101 -2.49 17.36 0.86
N TYR A 102 -2.69 16.07 0.62
CA TYR A 102 -2.01 15.31 -0.44
C TYR A 102 -2.75 15.31 -1.79
N GLU A 103 -3.81 16.09 -1.96
CA GLU A 103 -4.46 16.26 -3.25
C GLU A 103 -3.57 17.10 -4.20
N ASN A 104 -3.19 16.54 -5.36
CA ASN A 104 -2.42 17.27 -6.38
C ASN A 104 -3.28 18.31 -7.09
N PHE A 105 -4.59 18.02 -7.22
CA PHE A 105 -5.57 18.97 -7.75
C PHE A 105 -6.54 19.35 -6.63
N PRO A 106 -6.69 20.67 -6.34
CA PRO A 106 -7.51 21.13 -5.23
C PRO A 106 -8.93 20.57 -5.27
N GLN A 107 -9.40 20.06 -4.14
CA GLN A 107 -10.74 19.52 -3.95
C GLN A 107 -11.07 18.29 -4.82
N SER A 108 -10.09 17.62 -5.43
CA SER A 108 -10.34 16.46 -6.29
C SER A 108 -11.19 15.40 -5.58
N GLY A 109 -10.90 15.10 -4.30
CA GLY A 109 -11.67 14.17 -3.52
C GLY A 109 -13.08 14.61 -3.15
N GLU A 110 -13.34 15.91 -2.96
CA GLU A 110 -14.66 16.43 -2.59
C GLU A 110 -15.60 16.52 -3.81
N LEU A 111 -15.05 16.85 -4.98
CA LEU A 111 -15.83 16.97 -6.22
C LEU A 111 -16.44 15.65 -6.66
N MET A 112 -15.83 14.52 -6.25
CA MET A 112 -16.30 13.18 -6.60
C MET A 112 -17.47 12.67 -5.77
N ASP A 113 -17.80 13.28 -4.64
CA ASP A 113 -18.85 12.78 -3.72
C ASP A 113 -20.21 12.62 -4.39
N LYS A 114 -20.54 13.51 -5.34
CA LYS A 114 -21.86 13.54 -6.00
C LYS A 114 -22.06 12.41 -7.01
N ILE A 115 -20.99 11.83 -7.53
CA ILE A 115 -21.05 10.81 -8.59
C ILE A 115 -20.76 9.41 -8.05
N CYS A 116 -20.36 9.32 -6.80
CA CYS A 116 -20.06 8.03 -6.18
C CYS A 116 -21.34 7.19 -6.01
N LYS A 117 -21.19 5.90 -6.27
CA LYS A 117 -22.27 4.91 -6.11
C LYS A 117 -22.69 4.83 -4.65
N GLN A 118 -24.00 4.86 -4.42
CA GLN A 118 -24.55 4.56 -3.10
C GLN A 118 -24.42 3.05 -2.83
N VAL A 119 -23.89 2.71 -1.66
CA VAL A 119 -23.61 1.32 -1.28
C VAL A 119 -24.17 0.99 0.09
N ASP A 120 -24.68 -0.23 0.22
CA ASP A 120 -25.14 -0.78 1.49
C ASP A 120 -23.93 -1.31 2.27
N LYS A 121 -23.74 -0.80 3.49
CA LYS A 121 -22.72 -1.33 4.40
C LYS A 121 -23.16 -2.69 4.92
N ILE A 122 -22.43 -3.73 4.54
CA ILE A 122 -22.62 -5.10 5.05
C ILE A 122 -21.58 -5.35 6.13
N SER A 123 -21.98 -6.08 7.15
CA SER A 123 -21.11 -6.23 8.30
C SER A 123 -19.90 -7.13 8.08
N LYS A 124 -19.97 -8.22 7.28
CA LYS A 124 -18.89 -9.22 7.29
C LYS A 124 -18.83 -10.10 6.03
N TYR A 125 -17.85 -9.86 5.17
CA TYR A 125 -17.32 -10.86 4.23
C TYR A 125 -16.10 -11.55 4.81
N TYR A 126 -15.26 -10.78 5.56
CA TYR A 126 -14.07 -11.25 6.24
C TYR A 126 -14.15 -10.87 7.72
N GLU A 127 -13.76 -11.79 8.61
CA GLU A 127 -13.70 -11.59 10.05
C GLU A 127 -12.25 -11.64 10.53
N PHE A 128 -11.89 -10.75 11.47
CA PHE A 128 -10.56 -10.72 12.07
C PHE A 128 -10.24 -12.08 12.72
N HIS A 129 -9.06 -12.63 12.37
CA HIS A 129 -8.59 -13.90 12.87
C HIS A 129 -7.38 -13.76 13.77
N TYR A 130 -6.35 -13.03 13.31
CA TYR A 130 -5.10 -12.94 14.04
C TYR A 130 -4.31 -11.69 13.63
N ASN A 131 -3.51 -11.15 14.57
CA ASN A 131 -2.53 -10.11 14.31
C ASN A 131 -1.15 -10.62 14.73
N THR A 132 -0.23 -10.69 13.78
CA THR A 132 1.19 -10.93 14.03
C THR A 132 1.93 -9.60 14.09
N ARG A 133 2.58 -9.35 15.21
CA ARG A 133 3.40 -8.15 15.41
C ARG A 133 4.71 -8.23 14.63
N LEU A 134 4.99 -7.18 13.86
CA LEU A 134 6.23 -7.03 13.10
C LEU A 134 7.22 -6.14 13.85
N VAL A 135 7.61 -6.52 15.07
CA VAL A 135 8.62 -5.79 15.86
C VAL A 135 10.03 -6.13 15.36
N LYS A 136 10.97 -5.19 15.44
CA LYS A 136 12.38 -5.38 15.03
C LYS A 136 13.01 -6.75 15.41
N PRO A 137 12.77 -7.34 16.62
CA PRO A 137 13.25 -8.68 16.93
C PRO A 137 12.63 -9.79 16.06
N SER A 138 11.40 -9.61 15.58
CA SER A 138 10.72 -10.57 14.68
C SER A 138 11.32 -10.54 13.28
N ILE A 139 11.83 -9.40 12.81
CA ILE A 139 12.57 -9.29 11.55
C ILE A 139 13.84 -10.14 11.60
N LEU A 140 14.51 -10.23 12.76
CA LEU A 140 15.65 -11.14 13.00
C LEU A 140 15.23 -12.62 12.98
N HIS A 141 13.99 -12.95 13.33
CA HIS A 141 13.46 -14.31 13.22
C HIS A 141 13.17 -14.72 11.78
N PHE A 142 12.70 -13.79 10.92
CA PHE A 142 12.60 -14.02 9.48
C PHE A 142 13.97 -14.23 8.81
N GLN A 143 15.04 -13.67 9.35
CA GLN A 143 16.42 -13.93 8.88
C GLN A 143 16.90 -15.35 9.21
N LYS A 144 16.25 -16.08 10.10
CA LYS A 144 16.60 -17.49 10.44
C LYS A 144 15.83 -18.52 9.64
N HIS A 145 14.79 -18.13 8.91
CA HIS A 145 14.10 -19.01 7.98
C HIS A 145 14.85 -19.11 6.64
N PRO A 146 14.75 -20.24 5.92
CA PRO A 146 15.67 -20.60 4.85
C PRO A 146 15.65 -19.56 3.73
N GLY A 147 16.73 -18.78 3.71
CA GLY A 147 17.08 -17.89 2.63
C GLY A 147 16.27 -16.60 2.60
N SER A 148 16.92 -15.49 2.90
CA SER A 148 16.45 -14.20 2.43
C SER A 148 16.20 -14.31 0.91
N LEU A 149 15.00 -14.01 0.44
CA LEU A 149 14.66 -14.07 -0.99
C LEU A 149 15.62 -13.23 -1.85
N LEU A 150 16.20 -12.20 -1.24
CA LEU A 150 17.17 -11.29 -1.86
C LEU A 150 18.51 -11.29 -1.10
N GLU A 151 19.03 -12.47 -0.77
CA GLU A 151 20.34 -12.60 -0.13
C GLU A 151 21.44 -11.94 -0.99
N GLY A 152 22.29 -11.13 -0.35
CA GLY A 152 23.32 -10.34 -1.02
C GLY A 152 22.90 -8.92 -1.40
N PHE A 153 21.66 -8.52 -1.21
CA PHE A 153 21.12 -7.19 -1.53
C PHE A 153 20.70 -6.40 -0.27
N SER A 154 21.42 -6.55 0.83
CA SER A 154 21.13 -5.88 2.11
C SER A 154 21.12 -4.34 2.04
N GLY A 155 21.78 -3.76 1.03
CA GLY A 155 21.80 -2.33 0.79
C GLY A 155 20.68 -1.81 -0.14
N VAL A 156 19.84 -2.70 -0.69
CA VAL A 156 18.73 -2.30 -1.57
C VAL A 156 17.45 -2.19 -0.77
N GLN A 157 16.87 -1.00 -0.76
CA GLN A 157 15.53 -0.78 -0.22
C GLN A 157 14.52 -1.10 -1.32
N VAL A 158 13.75 -2.17 -1.12
CA VAL A 158 12.75 -2.65 -2.09
C VAL A 158 11.51 -1.75 -2.04
N SER A 159 11.13 -1.20 -3.19
CA SER A 159 9.92 -0.38 -3.37
C SER A 159 8.74 -1.19 -3.91
N THR A 160 9.01 -2.18 -4.75
CA THR A 160 7.99 -3.04 -5.35
C THR A 160 8.53 -4.45 -5.55
N LEU A 161 7.64 -5.45 -5.46
CA LEU A 161 8.01 -6.85 -5.62
C LEU A 161 6.88 -7.62 -6.28
N SER A 162 7.24 -8.47 -7.21
CA SER A 162 6.30 -9.37 -7.88
C SER A 162 6.84 -10.79 -7.95
N VAL A 163 5.97 -11.78 -7.72
CA VAL A 163 6.31 -13.20 -7.80
C VAL A 163 5.27 -13.92 -8.63
N ASN A 164 5.73 -14.66 -9.67
CA ASN A 164 4.84 -15.48 -10.49
C ASN A 164 5.60 -16.68 -11.07
N GLU A 165 4.96 -17.86 -11.07
CA GLU A 165 5.53 -19.11 -11.61
C GLU A 165 6.97 -19.38 -11.12
N GLY A 166 7.25 -19.02 -9.85
CA GLY A 166 8.58 -19.18 -9.26
C GLY A 166 9.60 -18.11 -9.64
N LEU A 167 9.25 -17.13 -10.44
CA LEU A 167 10.09 -15.97 -10.75
C LEU A 167 9.76 -14.82 -9.80
N LEU A 168 10.77 -14.32 -9.09
CA LEU A 168 10.70 -13.12 -8.25
C LEU A 168 11.40 -11.98 -8.97
N VAL A 169 10.72 -10.84 -9.07
CA VAL A 169 11.30 -9.58 -9.55
C VAL A 169 11.05 -8.50 -8.52
N ALA A 170 12.09 -7.79 -8.13
CA ALA A 170 12.03 -6.70 -7.16
C ALA A 170 12.59 -5.42 -7.76
N GLY A 171 11.93 -4.30 -7.49
CA GLY A 171 12.41 -2.95 -7.81
C GLY A 171 12.82 -2.21 -6.56
N GLY A 172 13.78 -1.30 -6.68
CA GLY A 172 14.33 -0.53 -5.57
C GLY A 172 14.07 0.97 -5.69
N PHE A 173 14.36 1.68 -4.62
CA PHE A 173 14.19 3.14 -4.51
C PHE A 173 15.16 3.94 -5.38
N GLN A 174 16.21 3.32 -5.87
CA GLN A 174 17.19 3.96 -6.77
C GLN A 174 17.15 3.40 -8.18
N GLY A 175 15.99 2.87 -8.59
CA GLY A 175 15.78 2.29 -9.93
C GLY A 175 16.40 0.91 -10.12
N GLU A 176 16.76 0.22 -9.04
CA GLU A 176 17.24 -1.15 -9.14
C GLU A 176 16.14 -2.08 -9.63
N LEU A 177 16.54 -3.06 -10.41
CA LEU A 177 15.70 -4.15 -10.84
C LEU A 177 16.45 -5.47 -10.64
N ILE A 178 15.94 -6.32 -9.76
CA ILE A 178 16.54 -7.59 -9.37
C ILE A 178 15.58 -8.71 -9.80
N CYS A 179 16.10 -9.70 -10.50
CA CYS A 179 15.34 -10.87 -10.91
C CYS A 179 15.98 -12.15 -10.39
N LYS A 180 15.20 -12.99 -9.76
CA LYS A 180 15.63 -14.26 -9.15
C LYS A 180 14.56 -15.33 -9.35
N VAL A 181 14.96 -16.59 -9.49
CA VAL A 181 14.05 -17.73 -9.37
C VAL A 181 13.92 -18.09 -7.89
N VAL A 182 12.70 -18.23 -7.41
CA VAL A 182 12.42 -18.64 -6.02
C VAL A 182 12.97 -20.06 -5.80
N GLY A 183 13.83 -20.23 -4.78
CA GLY A 183 14.53 -21.49 -4.52
C GLY A 183 15.95 -21.55 -5.06
N ASP A 184 16.33 -20.77 -6.07
CA ASP A 184 17.72 -20.65 -6.52
C ASP A 184 18.50 -19.75 -5.56
N ARG A 185 19.81 -20.03 -5.39
CA ARG A 185 20.71 -19.14 -4.66
C ARG A 185 21.09 -17.91 -5.50
N ASP A 186 21.23 -18.08 -6.81
CA ASP A 186 21.76 -17.06 -7.69
C ASP A 186 20.69 -16.13 -8.26
N VAL A 187 21.05 -14.86 -8.37
CA VAL A 187 20.26 -13.84 -9.06
C VAL A 187 20.41 -14.02 -10.57
N LYS A 188 19.31 -14.03 -11.29
CA LYS A 188 19.34 -14.17 -12.76
C LYS A 188 19.87 -12.91 -13.44
N PHE A 189 19.46 -11.75 -12.95
CA PHE A 189 20.07 -10.46 -13.31
C PHE A 189 19.79 -9.42 -12.23
N CYS A 190 20.68 -8.43 -12.17
CA CYS A 190 20.51 -7.20 -11.42
C CYS A 190 20.95 -6.04 -12.32
N THR A 191 20.13 -5.03 -12.45
CA THR A 191 20.43 -3.85 -13.25
C THR A 191 19.76 -2.62 -12.64
N ARG A 192 20.13 -1.43 -13.13
CA ARG A 192 19.39 -0.20 -12.88
C ARG A 192 18.59 0.17 -14.13
N THR A 193 17.34 0.54 -13.91
CA THR A 193 16.43 0.97 -14.99
C THR A 193 16.73 2.39 -15.44
N THR A 194 17.35 3.20 -14.57
CA THR A 194 17.73 4.58 -14.85
C THR A 194 19.13 4.88 -14.30
N LEU A 195 19.73 5.96 -14.80
CA LEU A 195 20.99 6.51 -14.29
C LEU A 195 20.76 7.59 -13.23
N SER A 196 19.52 7.97 -12.96
CA SER A 196 19.17 8.95 -11.94
C SER A 196 19.06 8.28 -10.58
N ASP A 197 19.70 8.88 -9.57
CA ASP A 197 19.71 8.35 -8.19
C ASP A 197 18.36 8.51 -7.46
N ASN A 198 17.41 9.25 -8.03
CA ASN A 198 16.09 9.51 -7.45
C ASN A 198 14.94 8.83 -8.21
N ALA A 199 15.23 7.80 -8.98
CA ALA A 199 14.22 7.12 -9.78
C ALA A 199 13.72 5.85 -9.09
N ILE A 200 12.64 5.96 -8.36
CA ILE A 200 11.99 4.83 -7.68
C ILE A 200 11.32 3.93 -8.74
N THR A 201 11.52 2.62 -8.63
CA THR A 201 10.74 1.64 -9.38
C THR A 201 9.39 1.45 -8.70
N ASN A 202 8.37 2.17 -9.12
CA ASN A 202 7.05 2.18 -8.46
C ASN A 202 6.22 0.93 -8.73
N ALA A 203 6.36 0.34 -9.92
CA ALA A 203 5.65 -0.88 -10.28
C ALA A 203 6.50 -1.75 -11.18
N ILE A 204 6.36 -3.04 -11.01
CA ILE A 204 6.92 -4.04 -11.91
C ILE A 204 5.77 -4.81 -12.52
N ASP A 205 5.54 -4.54 -13.81
CA ASP A 205 4.79 -5.44 -14.66
C ASP A 205 5.60 -5.69 -15.92
N ILE A 206 5.69 -6.94 -16.33
CA ILE A 206 6.71 -7.34 -17.28
C ILE A 206 6.14 -7.27 -18.69
N HIS A 207 6.41 -6.16 -19.40
CA HIS A 207 5.98 -5.97 -20.78
C HIS A 207 7.07 -5.31 -21.66
N ARG A 208 6.93 -5.44 -22.98
CA ARG A 208 7.77 -4.73 -23.95
C ARG A 208 7.55 -3.22 -23.82
N SER A 209 8.64 -2.46 -23.77
CA SER A 209 8.67 -1.04 -23.44
C SER A 209 7.68 -0.18 -24.23
N ALA A 210 6.80 0.51 -23.52
CA ALA A 210 6.13 1.70 -23.98
C ALA A 210 6.79 2.90 -23.28
N SER A 211 6.90 4.03 -23.98
CA SER A 211 7.36 5.29 -23.39
C SER A 211 6.16 6.19 -23.18
N TYR A 212 6.00 6.71 -21.96
CA TYR A 212 4.93 7.64 -21.58
C TYR A 212 5.52 9.00 -21.22
N ASN A 213 4.73 10.06 -21.36
CA ASN A 213 5.18 11.43 -21.10
C ASN A 213 5.04 11.85 -19.63
N TRP A 214 4.60 10.94 -18.76
CA TRP A 214 4.39 11.15 -17.34
C TRP A 214 4.84 9.92 -16.53
N PRO A 215 5.16 10.08 -15.23
CA PRO A 215 5.54 8.98 -14.36
C PRO A 215 4.43 7.94 -14.24
N VAL A 216 4.75 6.68 -14.50
CA VAL A 216 3.84 5.56 -14.33
C VAL A 216 3.91 5.07 -12.89
N ASN A 217 2.77 5.06 -12.21
CA ASN A 217 2.66 4.57 -10.82
C ASN A 217 2.28 3.10 -10.74
N HIS A 218 1.44 2.63 -11.68
CA HIS A 218 1.05 1.23 -11.71
C HIS A 218 0.65 0.76 -13.11
N THR A 219 0.91 -0.51 -13.39
CA THR A 219 0.44 -1.20 -14.58
C THR A 219 -0.19 -2.53 -14.20
N SER A 220 -1.17 -3.00 -14.96
CA SER A 220 -1.74 -4.34 -14.78
C SER A 220 -2.12 -4.95 -16.12
N VAL A 221 -1.79 -6.24 -16.28
CA VAL A 221 -2.04 -7.01 -17.51
C VAL A 221 -3.41 -7.68 -17.44
N SER A 222 -4.16 -7.63 -18.54
CA SER A 222 -5.43 -8.37 -18.65
C SER A 222 -5.21 -9.89 -18.55
N PRO A 223 -6.20 -10.67 -18.07
CA PRO A 223 -6.08 -12.12 -17.94
C PRO A 223 -5.71 -12.84 -19.25
N ASP A 224 -6.15 -12.33 -20.39
CA ASP A 224 -5.81 -12.85 -21.72
C ASP A 224 -4.47 -12.32 -22.27
N ARG A 225 -3.77 -11.50 -21.49
CA ARG A 225 -2.47 -10.88 -21.78
C ARG A 225 -2.44 -9.97 -23.03
N LYS A 226 -3.60 -9.45 -23.47
CA LYS A 226 -3.66 -8.59 -24.67
C LYS A 226 -3.63 -7.11 -24.36
N LEU A 227 -4.09 -6.72 -23.17
CA LEU A 227 -4.22 -5.33 -22.78
C LEU A 227 -3.46 -5.03 -21.49
N LEU A 228 -2.97 -3.81 -21.39
CA LEU A 228 -2.38 -3.23 -20.19
C LEU A 228 -3.22 -2.04 -19.77
N ALA A 229 -3.64 -2.00 -18.51
CA ALA A 229 -4.10 -0.77 -17.88
C ALA A 229 -2.87 -0.06 -17.30
N VAL A 230 -2.67 1.20 -17.65
CA VAL A 230 -1.52 2.02 -17.23
C VAL A 230 -2.04 3.27 -16.54
N VAL A 231 -1.58 3.50 -15.33
CA VAL A 231 -1.97 4.63 -14.48
C VAL A 231 -0.75 5.31 -13.89
N GLY A 232 -0.83 6.62 -13.64
CA GLY A 232 0.31 7.38 -13.11
C GLY A 232 -0.05 8.83 -12.81
N ASP A 233 0.93 9.72 -12.97
CA ASP A 233 0.84 11.15 -12.66
C ASP A 233 0.11 11.92 -13.76
N ASP A 234 -1.03 11.39 -14.16
CA ASP A 234 -2.01 12.01 -15.04
C ASP A 234 -3.42 11.70 -14.54
N ARG A 235 -4.38 12.55 -14.87
CA ARG A 235 -5.81 12.32 -14.58
C ARG A 235 -6.37 11.16 -15.37
N ASP A 236 -5.87 11.03 -16.61
CA ASP A 236 -6.33 10.04 -17.55
C ASP A 236 -5.48 8.76 -17.45
N ALA A 237 -6.13 7.64 -17.29
CA ALA A 237 -5.48 6.35 -17.40
C ALA A 237 -5.46 5.87 -18.86
N LEU A 238 -4.56 4.97 -19.20
CA LEU A 238 -4.42 4.45 -20.55
C LEU A 238 -4.71 2.96 -20.59
N LEU A 239 -5.38 2.54 -21.67
CA LEU A 239 -5.45 1.14 -22.07
C LEU A 239 -4.54 0.94 -23.26
N VAL A 240 -3.65 -0.03 -23.20
CA VAL A 240 -2.55 -0.22 -24.13
C VAL A 240 -2.57 -1.64 -24.67
N ASP A 241 -2.37 -1.81 -25.97
CA ASP A 241 -2.15 -3.13 -26.57
C ASP A 241 -0.79 -3.69 -26.13
N SER A 242 -0.83 -4.81 -25.45
CA SER A 242 0.35 -5.44 -24.84
C SER A 242 1.41 -5.91 -25.85
N ARG A 243 1.07 -6.12 -27.10
CA ARG A 243 1.97 -6.65 -28.13
C ARG A 243 2.85 -5.58 -28.75
N ASN A 244 2.28 -4.38 -28.95
CA ASN A 244 2.93 -3.32 -29.70
C ASN A 244 3.13 -2.04 -28.89
N GLY A 245 2.62 -1.97 -27.64
CA GLY A 245 2.72 -0.81 -26.78
C GLY A 245 1.90 0.40 -27.23
N LYS A 246 0.96 0.23 -28.17
CA LYS A 246 0.12 1.33 -28.64
C LYS A 246 -1.04 1.57 -27.68
N VAL A 247 -1.29 2.83 -27.37
CA VAL A 247 -2.49 3.27 -26.66
C VAL A 247 -3.72 2.96 -27.52
N THR A 248 -4.62 2.14 -26.99
CA THR A 248 -5.89 1.78 -27.62
C THR A 248 -7.02 2.70 -27.19
N SER A 249 -6.97 3.17 -25.95
CA SER A 249 -7.99 4.03 -25.38
C SER A 249 -7.44 4.85 -24.22
N THR A 250 -8.01 6.04 -24.04
CA THR A 250 -7.79 6.90 -22.88
C THR A 250 -9.03 6.85 -21.98
N LEU A 251 -8.82 6.72 -20.69
CA LEU A 251 -9.87 6.55 -19.68
C LEU A 251 -10.04 7.88 -18.95
N VAL A 252 -11.02 8.65 -19.37
CA VAL A 252 -11.30 9.97 -18.82
C VAL A 252 -12.32 9.88 -17.69
N GLY A 253 -12.04 10.56 -16.57
CA GLY A 253 -13.03 10.67 -15.51
C GLY A 253 -12.47 10.87 -14.11
N HIS A 254 -11.31 10.35 -13.80
CA HIS A 254 -10.60 10.69 -12.56
C HIS A 254 -10.21 12.18 -12.55
N LEU A 255 -10.03 12.74 -11.36
CA LEU A 255 -9.69 14.17 -11.20
C LEU A 255 -8.28 14.42 -10.73
N ASP A 256 -7.55 13.37 -10.38
CA ASP A 256 -6.19 13.45 -9.82
C ASP A 256 -5.33 12.27 -10.31
N TYR A 257 -4.13 12.11 -9.77
CA TYR A 257 -3.20 11.04 -10.12
C TYR A 257 -3.69 9.67 -9.67
N SER A 258 -3.38 8.65 -10.47
CA SER A 258 -3.79 7.27 -10.20
C SER A 258 -2.62 6.41 -9.73
N PHE A 259 -2.88 5.51 -8.76
CA PHE A 259 -1.84 4.71 -8.09
C PHE A 259 -2.06 3.20 -8.18
N ALA A 260 -3.24 2.74 -8.55
CA ALA A 260 -3.54 1.33 -8.61
C ALA A 260 -4.41 0.97 -9.80
N SER A 261 -4.24 -0.23 -10.32
CA SER A 261 -5.13 -0.85 -11.28
C SER A 261 -5.20 -2.36 -11.06
N ALA A 262 -6.33 -2.97 -11.36
CA ALA A 262 -6.48 -4.43 -11.29
C ALA A 262 -7.56 -4.89 -12.27
N TRP A 263 -7.35 -6.06 -12.85
CA TRP A 263 -8.31 -6.71 -13.74
C TRP A 263 -9.20 -7.67 -12.98
N HIS A 264 -10.49 -7.66 -13.32
CA HIS A 264 -11.38 -8.74 -12.95
C HIS A 264 -10.99 -10.03 -13.69
N PRO A 265 -11.07 -11.22 -13.08
CA PRO A 265 -10.61 -12.46 -13.70
C PRO A 265 -11.27 -12.79 -15.03
N ASP A 266 -12.50 -12.29 -15.30
CA ASP A 266 -13.19 -12.49 -16.58
C ASP A 266 -12.56 -11.72 -17.76
N GLY A 267 -11.64 -10.77 -17.47
CA GLY A 267 -10.97 -9.94 -18.47
C GLY A 267 -11.86 -8.90 -19.16
N ARG A 268 -13.12 -8.75 -18.74
CA ARG A 268 -14.08 -7.79 -19.33
C ARG A 268 -14.07 -6.46 -18.61
N THR A 269 -13.81 -6.49 -17.32
CA THR A 269 -13.78 -5.31 -16.49
C THR A 269 -12.45 -5.19 -15.76
N PHE A 270 -12.10 -3.96 -15.41
CA PHE A 270 -10.94 -3.65 -14.58
C PHE A 270 -11.22 -2.41 -13.75
N ALA A 271 -10.41 -2.18 -12.73
CA ALA A 271 -10.55 -1.07 -11.82
C ALA A 271 -9.30 -0.20 -11.80
N THR A 272 -9.47 1.10 -11.56
CA THR A 272 -8.39 2.09 -11.34
C THR A 272 -8.62 2.83 -10.04
N GLY A 273 -7.55 3.04 -9.26
CA GLY A 273 -7.58 3.73 -7.98
C GLY A 273 -6.79 5.04 -8.05
N ASN A 274 -7.36 6.10 -7.49
CA ASN A 274 -6.92 7.46 -7.71
C ASN A 274 -6.84 8.28 -6.42
N GLN A 275 -6.07 9.37 -6.46
CA GLN A 275 -5.93 10.36 -5.40
C GLN A 275 -7.24 11.10 -5.10
N ASP A 276 -8.17 11.18 -6.06
CA ASP A 276 -9.51 11.75 -5.88
C ASP A 276 -10.40 10.92 -4.92
N LYS A 277 -9.80 9.99 -4.18
CA LYS A 277 -10.44 9.08 -3.21
C LYS A 277 -11.45 8.13 -3.85
N THR A 278 -11.36 7.90 -5.16
CA THR A 278 -12.27 6.97 -5.84
C THR A 278 -11.55 5.80 -6.48
N CYS A 279 -12.26 4.67 -6.52
CA CYS A 279 -11.97 3.55 -7.37
C CYS A 279 -13.03 3.49 -8.47
N ARG A 280 -12.61 3.54 -9.73
CA ARG A 280 -13.49 3.43 -10.90
C ARG A 280 -13.40 2.04 -11.51
N VAL A 281 -14.55 1.48 -11.85
CA VAL A 281 -14.65 0.20 -12.57
C VAL A 281 -15.00 0.50 -14.02
N TRP A 282 -14.29 -0.12 -14.96
CA TRP A 282 -14.39 0.09 -16.40
C TRP A 282 -14.77 -1.19 -17.13
N ASP A 283 -15.53 -1.08 -18.22
CA ASP A 283 -15.82 -2.19 -19.14
C ASP A 283 -15.03 -1.97 -20.44
N VAL A 284 -14.19 -2.94 -20.83
CA VAL A 284 -13.35 -2.83 -22.03
C VAL A 284 -14.15 -2.65 -23.32
N ARG A 285 -15.42 -3.00 -23.32
CA ARG A 285 -16.32 -2.87 -24.46
C ARG A 285 -16.90 -1.46 -24.62
N ASN A 286 -16.93 -0.69 -23.52
CA ASN A 286 -17.39 0.69 -23.51
C ASN A 286 -16.61 1.48 -22.44
N LEU A 287 -15.62 2.21 -22.88
CA LEU A 287 -14.72 3.00 -22.04
C LEU A 287 -15.11 4.49 -21.97
N SER A 288 -16.22 4.87 -22.60
CA SER A 288 -16.71 6.26 -22.62
C SER A 288 -17.06 6.77 -21.21
N THR A 289 -17.52 5.86 -20.34
CA THR A 289 -17.86 6.14 -18.94
C THR A 289 -17.51 4.95 -18.08
N SER A 290 -17.14 5.18 -16.81
CA SER A 290 -16.97 4.10 -15.84
C SER A 290 -18.31 3.48 -15.46
N LEU A 291 -18.33 2.14 -15.27
CA LEU A 291 -19.50 1.39 -14.79
C LEU A 291 -19.89 1.78 -13.37
N SER A 292 -18.90 2.00 -12.53
CA SER A 292 -19.11 2.34 -11.12
C SER A 292 -17.99 3.25 -10.64
N VAL A 293 -18.35 4.17 -9.73
CA VAL A 293 -17.42 5.02 -9.00
C VAL A 293 -17.60 4.74 -7.52
N LEU A 294 -16.59 4.19 -6.90
CA LEU A 294 -16.61 3.70 -5.51
C LEU A 294 -15.76 4.61 -4.63
N ARG A 295 -16.26 4.95 -3.46
CA ARG A 295 -15.69 5.96 -2.58
C ARG A 295 -14.81 5.36 -1.49
N GLY A 296 -13.59 5.89 -1.33
CA GLY A 296 -12.78 5.77 -0.12
C GLY A 296 -13.15 6.82 0.94
N ASN A 297 -12.58 6.72 2.11
CA ASN A 297 -12.89 7.58 3.27
C ASN A 297 -11.84 8.68 3.49
N ILE A 298 -10.55 8.35 3.36
CA ILE A 298 -9.44 9.22 3.77
C ILE A 298 -8.71 9.82 2.57
N GLY A 299 -8.20 8.95 1.68
CA GLY A 299 -7.24 9.38 0.68
C GLY A 299 -7.21 8.52 -0.58
N ALA A 300 -6.07 8.52 -1.24
CA ALA A 300 -5.86 7.81 -2.50
C ALA A 300 -6.15 6.32 -2.39
N ILE A 301 -6.68 5.71 -3.46
CA ILE A 301 -6.78 4.27 -3.54
C ILE A 301 -5.43 3.72 -4.00
N ARG A 302 -4.70 3.08 -3.09
CA ARG A 302 -3.30 2.67 -3.28
C ARG A 302 -3.11 1.25 -3.78
N CYS A 303 -4.03 0.34 -3.46
CA CYS A 303 -3.97 -1.04 -3.90
C CYS A 303 -5.37 -1.55 -4.23
N ILE A 304 -5.50 -2.31 -5.31
CA ILE A 304 -6.75 -2.96 -5.70
C ILE A 304 -6.46 -4.44 -5.94
N ARG A 305 -7.35 -5.32 -5.48
CA ARG A 305 -7.30 -6.77 -5.73
C ARG A 305 -8.68 -7.28 -6.08
N TYR A 306 -8.75 -8.26 -6.96
CA TYR A 306 -9.93 -9.08 -7.16
C TYR A 306 -9.69 -10.46 -6.56
N SER A 307 -10.73 -11.09 -6.03
CA SER A 307 -10.70 -12.52 -5.72
C SER A 307 -10.54 -13.36 -6.99
N SER A 308 -9.98 -14.55 -6.86
CA SER A 308 -9.69 -15.43 -8.01
C SER A 308 -10.96 -15.84 -8.77
N ASP A 309 -12.09 -15.93 -8.06
CA ASP A 309 -13.41 -16.22 -8.60
C ASP A 309 -14.14 -14.96 -9.13
N GLY A 310 -13.60 -13.77 -8.91
CA GLY A 310 -14.18 -12.49 -9.31
C GLY A 310 -15.38 -12.04 -8.49
N GLN A 311 -15.75 -12.73 -7.40
CA GLN A 311 -16.90 -12.33 -6.59
C GLN A 311 -16.64 -11.07 -5.77
N PHE A 312 -15.39 -10.83 -5.39
CA PHE A 312 -15.01 -9.70 -4.56
C PHE A 312 -13.97 -8.83 -5.24
N MET A 313 -14.09 -7.54 -5.00
CA MET A 313 -13.04 -6.55 -5.25
C MET A 313 -12.68 -5.88 -3.94
N LEU A 314 -11.38 -5.84 -3.64
CA LEU A 314 -10.85 -5.19 -2.47
C LEU A 314 -10.01 -4.00 -2.90
N PHE A 315 -10.09 -2.91 -2.14
CA PHE A 315 -9.10 -1.86 -2.26
C PHE A 315 -8.69 -1.30 -0.90
N SER A 316 -7.44 -0.84 -0.82
CA SER A 316 -6.91 -0.15 0.35
C SER A 316 -6.71 1.32 0.07
N GLU A 317 -6.91 2.12 1.11
CA GLU A 317 -6.48 3.50 1.21
C GLU A 317 -5.03 3.57 1.70
N PRO A 318 -4.40 4.76 1.81
CA PRO A 318 -3.04 4.87 2.33
C PRO A 318 -2.93 4.41 3.77
N ALA A 319 -4.00 4.58 4.54
CA ALA A 319 -4.06 4.20 5.94
C ALA A 319 -5.49 3.82 6.36
N ASP A 320 -5.57 3.07 7.45
CA ASP A 320 -6.74 2.89 8.30
C ASP A 320 -7.90 2.09 7.70
N PHE A 321 -8.07 2.05 6.36
CA PHE A 321 -9.24 1.40 5.75
C PHE A 321 -8.90 0.46 4.61
N VAL A 322 -9.52 -0.71 4.67
CA VAL A 322 -9.67 -1.64 3.55
C VAL A 322 -11.15 -1.84 3.26
N HIS A 323 -11.51 -1.75 2.00
CA HIS A 323 -12.88 -1.93 1.53
C HIS A 323 -13.01 -3.21 0.74
N VAL A 324 -14.02 -4.02 1.05
CA VAL A 324 -14.35 -5.25 0.33
C VAL A 324 -15.72 -5.08 -0.31
N TYR A 325 -15.77 -5.08 -1.63
CA TYR A 325 -17.00 -4.93 -2.41
C TYR A 325 -17.40 -6.26 -3.04
N SER A 326 -18.70 -6.55 -3.03
CA SER A 326 -19.24 -7.66 -3.84
C SER A 326 -19.37 -7.23 -5.30
N ALA A 327 -18.51 -7.73 -6.16
CA ALA A 327 -18.60 -7.53 -7.61
C ALA A 327 -19.82 -8.25 -8.18
N ALA A 328 -20.16 -9.43 -7.65
CA ALA A 328 -21.37 -10.19 -8.00
C ALA A 328 -22.67 -9.41 -7.71
N ALA A 329 -22.67 -8.51 -6.72
CA ALA A 329 -23.80 -7.63 -6.41
C ALA A 329 -23.67 -6.25 -7.10
N ASP A 330 -22.96 -6.16 -8.22
CA ASP A 330 -22.74 -4.92 -8.96
C ASP A 330 -22.19 -3.81 -8.06
N TYR A 331 -21.26 -4.15 -7.16
CA TYR A 331 -20.61 -3.24 -6.20
C TYR A 331 -21.59 -2.46 -5.28
N LYS A 332 -22.82 -2.93 -5.11
CA LYS A 332 -23.80 -2.28 -4.23
C LYS A 332 -23.61 -2.60 -2.76
N LYS A 333 -22.85 -3.64 -2.45
CA LYS A 333 -22.62 -4.14 -1.10
C LYS A 333 -21.16 -4.03 -0.73
N ARG A 334 -20.87 -3.44 0.44
CA ARG A 334 -19.51 -3.18 0.92
C ARG A 334 -19.33 -3.59 2.37
N GLN A 335 -18.22 -4.27 2.67
CA GLN A 335 -17.63 -4.31 4.00
C GLN A 335 -16.54 -3.26 4.10
N GLU A 336 -16.47 -2.55 5.21
CA GLU A 336 -15.39 -1.65 5.57
C GLU A 336 -14.63 -2.25 6.74
N ILE A 337 -13.33 -2.49 6.55
CA ILE A 337 -12.43 -2.97 7.59
C ILE A 337 -11.67 -1.76 8.11
N ASP A 338 -11.86 -1.47 9.40
CA ASP A 338 -11.33 -0.29 10.10
C ASP A 338 -10.25 -0.73 11.12
N PHE A 339 -9.04 -0.18 10.97
CA PHE A 339 -7.90 -0.33 11.88
C PHE A 339 -7.10 0.97 11.94
N PHE A 340 -5.87 0.94 12.45
CA PHE A 340 -5.03 2.14 12.54
C PHE A 340 -3.64 1.88 11.99
N GLY A 341 -3.14 2.83 11.21
CA GLY A 341 -1.79 2.84 10.66
C GLY A 341 -1.76 2.85 9.14
N GLU A 342 -0.59 3.09 8.61
CA GLU A 342 -0.34 3.13 7.17
C GLU A 342 -0.36 1.71 6.60
N ILE A 343 -1.03 1.55 5.46
CA ILE A 343 -1.17 0.25 4.81
C ILE A 343 -0.02 0.07 3.84
N SER A 344 0.85 -0.90 4.12
CA SER A 344 1.93 -1.28 3.21
C SER A 344 1.45 -2.16 2.04
N GLY A 345 0.33 -2.84 2.20
CA GLY A 345 -0.28 -3.64 1.14
C GLY A 345 -1.37 -4.57 1.63
N ILE A 346 -2.13 -5.11 0.66
CA ILE A 346 -3.15 -6.13 0.89
C ILE A 346 -2.94 -7.31 -0.05
N SER A 347 -3.22 -8.52 0.41
CA SER A 347 -3.15 -9.74 -0.40
C SER A 347 -4.22 -10.73 0.03
N LEU A 348 -4.76 -11.47 -0.94
CA LEU A 348 -5.58 -12.63 -0.70
C LEU A 348 -4.74 -13.91 -0.76
N SER A 349 -5.15 -14.95 -0.02
CA SER A 349 -4.61 -16.30 -0.22
C SER A 349 -5.07 -16.85 -1.58
N PRO A 350 -4.36 -17.86 -2.15
CA PRO A 350 -4.74 -18.42 -3.45
C PRO A 350 -6.13 -19.02 -3.52
N ASP A 351 -6.71 -19.39 -2.39
CA ASP A 351 -8.07 -19.91 -2.23
C ASP A 351 -9.11 -18.85 -1.86
N ASP A 352 -8.68 -17.56 -1.76
CA ASP A 352 -9.46 -16.41 -1.32
C ASP A 352 -10.02 -16.48 0.11
N GLU A 353 -9.72 -17.54 0.87
CA GLU A 353 -10.21 -17.75 2.23
C GLU A 353 -9.59 -16.79 3.25
N SER A 354 -8.43 -16.24 2.93
CA SER A 354 -7.68 -15.36 3.82
C SER A 354 -7.35 -14.03 3.17
N LEU A 355 -7.60 -12.96 3.89
CA LEU A 355 -7.15 -11.60 3.56
C LEU A 355 -6.04 -11.20 4.54
N PHE A 356 -4.92 -10.80 4.00
CA PHE A 356 -3.79 -10.26 4.76
C PHE A 356 -3.66 -8.76 4.52
N VAL A 357 -3.44 -8.00 5.61
CA VAL A 357 -3.20 -6.56 5.56
C VAL A 357 -1.91 -6.25 6.30
N GLY A 358 -0.94 -5.72 5.59
CA GLY A 358 0.31 -5.21 6.16
C GLY A 358 0.11 -3.79 6.66
N VAL A 359 0.40 -3.54 7.92
CA VAL A 359 0.36 -2.21 8.54
C VAL A 359 1.78 -1.80 8.90
N CYS A 360 2.20 -0.67 8.35
CA CYS A 360 3.47 -0.03 8.64
C CYS A 360 3.28 0.98 9.78
N ASP A 361 4.00 0.78 10.86
CA ASP A 361 4.02 1.68 12.01
C ASP A 361 5.30 1.46 12.80
N ARG A 362 5.78 2.48 13.51
CA ARG A 362 7.01 2.37 14.30
C ARG A 362 6.84 1.42 15.48
N VAL A 363 5.68 1.47 16.14
CA VAL A 363 5.38 0.74 17.38
C VAL A 363 4.39 -0.39 17.14
N TYR A 364 3.37 -0.16 16.31
CA TYR A 364 2.24 -1.07 16.09
C TYR A 364 2.25 -1.76 14.72
N ALA A 365 3.43 -1.84 14.08
CA ALA A 365 3.59 -2.59 12.83
C ALA A 365 3.03 -4.01 12.97
N SER A 366 2.18 -4.39 12.01
CA SER A 366 1.31 -5.56 12.14
C SER A 366 1.08 -6.24 10.80
N LEU A 367 0.94 -7.55 10.82
CA LEU A 367 0.30 -8.32 9.75
C LEU A 367 -1.06 -8.81 10.26
N LEU A 368 -2.11 -8.15 9.81
CA LEU A 368 -3.49 -8.51 10.16
C LEU A 368 -3.96 -9.61 9.22
N HIS A 369 -4.52 -10.66 9.78
CA HIS A 369 -5.11 -11.77 9.06
C HIS A 369 -6.62 -11.81 9.33
N TYR A 370 -7.40 -11.80 8.26
CA TYR A 370 -8.85 -11.95 8.27
C TYR A 370 -9.23 -13.24 7.53
N ARG A 371 -10.28 -13.92 7.99
CA ARG A 371 -10.83 -15.10 7.34
C ARG A 371 -12.18 -14.81 6.71
N MET A 372 -12.46 -15.42 5.58
CA MET A 372 -13.76 -15.36 4.93
C MET A 372 -14.85 -15.95 5.82
N VAL A 373 -15.99 -15.29 5.87
CA VAL A 373 -17.17 -15.74 6.59
C VAL A 373 -18.08 -16.50 5.64
N HIS A 374 -18.20 -17.80 5.83
CA HIS A 374 -19.14 -18.62 5.07
C HIS A 374 -20.51 -18.59 5.73
N SER A 375 -21.50 -18.10 4.99
CA SER A 375 -22.92 -18.17 5.38
C SER A 375 -23.50 -19.47 4.85
N PHE A 376 -23.64 -20.47 5.71
CA PHE A 376 -24.31 -21.72 5.39
C PHE A 376 -25.82 -21.60 5.69
N GLY A 377 -26.52 -20.70 4.97
CA GLY A 377 -27.94 -20.41 5.22
C GLY A 377 -28.86 -21.62 5.22
N TYR A 378 -28.43 -22.77 4.68
CA TYR A 378 -29.16 -24.03 4.78
C TYR A 378 -29.01 -24.71 6.17
N LEU A 379 -27.96 -24.38 6.93
CA LEU A 379 -27.81 -24.91 8.29
C LEU A 379 -28.57 -24.08 9.32
N ASP A 380 -28.75 -22.78 9.07
CA ASP A 380 -29.50 -21.88 9.95
C ASP A 380 -30.98 -22.20 9.99
N SER A 381 -31.49 -22.97 9.01
CA SER A 381 -32.89 -23.44 9.00
C SER A 381 -33.15 -24.69 9.84
N PHE A 382 -32.10 -25.30 10.44
CA PHE A 382 -32.17 -26.46 11.31
C PHE A 382 -31.87 -26.16 12.80
N MET A 383 -31.59 -24.89 13.14
CA MET A 383 -31.50 -24.41 14.49
C MET A 383 -32.72 -23.57 14.88
#